data_434f31d54523c656101102e9e98807fb
#
_entry.id   434f31d54523c656101102e9e98807fb
#
_cell.length_a   1.000
_cell.length_b   1.000
_cell.length_c   1.000
_cell.angle_alpha   90.00
_cell.angle_beta   90.00
_cell.angle_gamma   90.00
#
_symmetry.space_group_name_H-M   'P 1'
#
loop_
_entity.id
_entity.type
_entity.pdbx_description
1 polymer ?
#
loop_
_entity_poly.entity_id
_entity_poly.type
_entity_poly.pdbx_seq_one_letter_code
_entity_poly.pdbx_strand_id
1 'polypeptide(L)'
;MKRMTPRENLLHLLRREGYETVPVEFMLCPSLEKSFQEEIGGPGADYMEYFGMPWRRVGELIPEDTDITRFYPYYDEIKDNMEIDEWGVGHESSPTSMHMTKMLHPLEDAEEVEEIESYPIPVYTEEKNAWVKDRVQELHEKGLASVGNMQCTIWETAWYIRGMENLMMDMLSDEELAEAVFDMVEKMSTDRALIYAKAGVDILYLGDDIGMQHSIMMSEEMYSQWLYPRLKRLISKVKEVRPDIIVIYHSCGYIESFINYLIDAGIDVLNPIQAECMEFREIYEKYGDRISFHGTIGTQTVMPFGTPEEVKENVWGNLDIAGEKGGLMVAPTHLLEPEVPWANILAYAEACREYKKK
;
A
#
# COMPACT_ATOMS: atom_id res chain seq x y z
N MET A 1 -34.40 -3.57 7.77
CA MET A 1 -33.09 -3.29 8.42
C MET A 1 -32.56 -1.96 7.87
N LYS A 2 -31.83 -1.19 8.66
CA LYS A 2 -31.15 0.02 8.15
C LYS A 2 -30.03 -0.44 7.22
N ARG A 3 -29.94 0.15 6.03
CA ARG A 3 -28.87 -0.14 5.07
C ARG A 3 -27.52 0.28 5.66
N MET A 4 -26.49 -0.54 5.45
CA MET A 4 -25.12 -0.21 5.86
C MET A 4 -24.60 1.05 5.13
N THR A 5 -23.83 1.87 5.82
CA THR A 5 -23.01 2.90 5.16
C THR A 5 -21.91 2.24 4.33
N PRO A 6 -21.31 2.94 3.35
CA PRO A 6 -20.16 2.41 2.61
C PRO A 6 -19.02 1.94 3.53
N ARG A 7 -18.75 2.69 4.61
CA ARG A 7 -17.79 2.32 5.66
C ARG A 7 -18.14 1.01 6.35
N GLU A 8 -19.35 0.90 6.89
CA GLU A 8 -19.81 -0.31 7.58
C GLU A 8 -19.73 -1.53 6.65
N ASN A 9 -20.23 -1.39 5.42
CA ASN A 9 -20.21 -2.47 4.43
C ASN A 9 -18.79 -2.93 4.09
N LEU A 10 -17.84 -1.99 3.90
CA LEU A 10 -16.43 -2.32 3.64
C LEU A 10 -15.80 -3.06 4.83
N LEU A 11 -15.95 -2.54 6.05
CA LEU A 11 -15.35 -3.14 7.24
C LEU A 11 -15.89 -4.54 7.52
N HIS A 12 -17.20 -4.75 7.35
CA HIS A 12 -17.83 -6.09 7.44
C HIS A 12 -17.28 -7.06 6.38
N LEU A 13 -17.17 -6.58 5.12
CA LEU A 13 -16.59 -7.36 4.03
C LEU A 13 -15.16 -7.81 4.34
N LEU A 14 -14.31 -6.89 4.79
CA LEU A 14 -12.89 -7.18 5.10
C LEU A 14 -12.74 -8.06 6.35
N ARG A 15 -13.68 -8.03 7.29
CA ARG A 15 -13.72 -8.90 8.47
C ARG A 15 -14.39 -10.26 8.22
N ARG A 16 -14.88 -10.50 6.98
CA ARG A 16 -15.62 -11.72 6.61
C ARG A 16 -16.92 -11.92 7.41
N GLU A 17 -17.57 -10.83 7.75
CA GLU A 17 -18.84 -10.76 8.46
C GLU A 17 -20.05 -10.60 7.53
N GLY A 18 -19.84 -10.78 6.23
CA GLY A 18 -20.80 -10.53 5.17
C GLY A 18 -20.73 -9.08 4.64
N TYR A 19 -21.52 -8.80 3.62
CA TYR A 19 -21.60 -7.47 2.99
C TYR A 19 -22.93 -7.32 2.26
N GLU A 20 -23.38 -6.08 2.04
CA GLU A 20 -24.63 -5.81 1.30
C GLU A 20 -24.37 -5.60 -0.20
N THR A 21 -23.26 -4.91 -0.52
CA THR A 21 -22.88 -4.58 -1.90
C THR A 21 -21.38 -4.78 -2.09
N VAL A 22 -20.97 -5.16 -3.32
CA VAL A 22 -19.55 -5.18 -3.68
C VAL A 22 -19.06 -3.75 -3.81
N PRO A 23 -18.03 -3.33 -3.04
CA PRO A 23 -17.45 -2.01 -3.18
C PRO A 23 -16.74 -1.86 -4.52
N VAL A 24 -16.80 -0.66 -5.11
CA VAL A 24 -15.96 -0.28 -6.25
C VAL A 24 -14.71 0.42 -5.69
N GLU A 25 -13.53 0.03 -6.15
CA GLU A 25 -12.28 0.66 -5.78
C GLU A 25 -11.24 0.50 -6.90
N PHE A 26 -10.58 1.57 -7.25
CA PHE A 26 -9.40 1.62 -8.14
C PHE A 26 -8.68 2.95 -7.97
N MET A 27 -7.44 3.00 -8.43
CA MET A 27 -6.67 4.25 -8.52
C MET A 27 -6.40 4.58 -9.98
N LEU A 28 -6.47 5.86 -10.33
CA LEU A 28 -6.18 6.38 -11.66
C LEU A 28 -4.83 7.09 -11.66
N CYS A 29 -4.02 6.85 -12.71
CA CYS A 29 -2.87 7.71 -12.97
C CYS A 29 -3.32 9.14 -13.35
N PRO A 30 -2.46 10.16 -13.24
CA PRO A 30 -2.86 11.55 -13.49
C PRO A 30 -3.49 11.80 -14.86
N SER A 31 -3.05 11.08 -15.90
CA SER A 31 -3.62 11.21 -17.25
C SER A 31 -5.03 10.63 -17.36
N LEU A 32 -5.31 9.49 -16.70
CA LEU A 32 -6.67 8.93 -16.64
C LEU A 32 -7.59 9.76 -15.76
N GLU A 33 -7.09 10.34 -14.66
CA GLU A 33 -7.89 11.26 -13.86
C GLU A 33 -8.28 12.50 -14.66
N LYS A 34 -7.37 13.05 -15.46
CA LYS A 34 -7.68 14.14 -16.38
C LYS A 34 -8.72 13.74 -17.42
N SER A 35 -8.55 12.58 -18.08
CA SER A 35 -9.52 12.12 -19.07
C SER A 35 -10.88 11.77 -18.44
N PHE A 36 -10.92 11.33 -17.18
CA PHE A 36 -12.16 11.18 -16.43
C PHE A 36 -12.95 12.49 -16.37
N GLN A 37 -12.28 13.59 -16.03
CA GLN A 37 -12.93 14.90 -15.96
C GLN A 37 -13.37 15.43 -17.32
N GLU A 38 -12.63 15.10 -18.39
CA GLU A 38 -12.94 15.53 -19.75
C GLU A 38 -14.09 14.72 -20.38
N GLU A 39 -14.16 13.42 -20.16
CA GLU A 39 -15.01 12.50 -20.91
C GLU A 39 -16.20 11.93 -20.12
N ILE A 40 -16.11 11.83 -18.79
CA ILE A 40 -17.06 11.07 -17.96
C ILE A 40 -17.71 11.92 -16.86
N GLY A 41 -16.90 12.42 -15.93
CA GLY A 41 -17.39 13.07 -14.71
C GLY A 41 -17.68 14.56 -14.86
N GLY A 42 -17.08 15.20 -15.86
CA GLY A 42 -17.12 16.65 -16.05
C GLY A 42 -16.01 17.38 -15.27
N PRO A 43 -15.79 18.69 -15.60
CA PRO A 43 -14.72 19.48 -15.00
C PRO A 43 -14.76 19.53 -13.47
N GLY A 44 -13.65 19.18 -12.82
CA GLY A 44 -13.51 19.23 -11.37
C GLY A 44 -14.22 18.09 -10.61
N ALA A 45 -14.77 17.10 -11.31
CA ALA A 45 -15.34 15.93 -10.68
C ALA A 45 -14.28 15.06 -10.00
N ASP A 46 -14.60 14.58 -8.81
CA ASP A 46 -13.82 13.56 -8.09
C ASP A 46 -14.30 12.16 -8.51
N TYR A 47 -13.43 11.37 -9.11
CA TYR A 47 -13.76 10.02 -9.58
C TYR A 47 -14.12 9.07 -8.42
N MET A 48 -13.49 9.22 -7.27
CA MET A 48 -13.79 8.39 -6.09
C MET A 48 -15.21 8.65 -5.57
N GLU A 49 -15.67 9.91 -5.63
CA GLU A 49 -17.04 10.26 -5.28
C GLU A 49 -18.03 9.79 -6.35
N TYR A 50 -17.71 10.00 -7.63
CA TYR A 50 -18.53 9.58 -8.77
C TYR A 50 -18.82 8.08 -8.77
N PHE A 51 -17.82 7.25 -8.50
CA PHE A 51 -17.97 5.80 -8.44
C PHE A 51 -18.48 5.30 -7.08
N GLY A 52 -18.57 6.15 -6.06
CA GLY A 52 -19.06 5.81 -4.73
C GLY A 52 -18.08 4.94 -3.94
N MET A 53 -16.77 5.19 -4.07
CA MET A 53 -15.74 4.42 -3.38
C MET A 53 -15.85 4.56 -1.86
N PRO A 54 -15.70 3.46 -1.09
CA PRO A 54 -16.10 3.40 0.31
C PRO A 54 -15.08 4.00 1.29
N TRP A 55 -13.88 4.35 0.86
CA TRP A 55 -12.78 4.82 1.71
C TRP A 55 -12.08 6.06 1.15
N ARG A 56 -11.32 6.72 2.02
CA ARG A 56 -10.39 7.80 1.63
C ARG A 56 -9.11 7.73 2.48
N ARG A 57 -7.97 8.04 1.87
CA ARG A 57 -6.75 8.32 2.61
C ARG A 57 -6.94 9.58 3.45
N VAL A 58 -6.45 9.57 4.68
CA VAL A 58 -6.56 10.75 5.55
C VAL A 58 -5.58 11.85 5.16
N GLY A 59 -4.47 11.50 4.52
CA GLY A 59 -3.39 12.37 4.09
C GLY A 59 -2.04 11.92 4.65
N GLU A 60 -0.96 12.50 4.13
CA GLU A 60 0.40 12.17 4.56
C GLU A 60 0.75 12.93 5.85
N LEU A 61 1.49 12.26 6.75
CA LEU A 61 1.95 12.88 7.99
C LEU A 61 3.03 13.92 7.71
N ILE A 62 3.03 14.97 8.52
CA ILE A 62 3.99 16.07 8.42
C ILE A 62 5.09 15.83 9.46
N PRO A 63 6.37 15.74 9.04
CA PRO A 63 7.49 15.62 9.98
C PRO A 63 7.67 16.90 10.79
N GLU A 64 8.34 16.79 11.94
CA GLU A 64 8.66 17.94 12.80
C GLU A 64 9.50 18.97 12.04
N ASP A 65 10.51 18.51 11.34
CA ASP A 65 11.36 19.32 10.48
C ASP A 65 11.09 19.00 9.02
N THR A 66 10.69 20.02 8.26
CA THR A 66 10.41 19.95 6.81
C THR A 66 11.54 20.51 5.96
N ASP A 67 12.66 20.96 6.57
CA ASP A 67 13.81 21.50 5.84
C ASP A 67 14.62 20.37 5.21
N ILE A 68 14.47 20.17 3.90
CA ILE A 68 15.19 19.14 3.14
C ILE A 68 16.68 19.45 3.00
N THR A 69 17.13 20.69 3.27
CA THR A 69 18.56 21.05 3.12
C THR A 69 19.47 20.31 4.10
N ARG A 70 18.90 19.74 5.17
CA ARG A 70 19.63 18.87 6.11
C ARG A 70 20.19 17.61 5.45
N PHE A 71 19.65 17.21 4.30
CA PHE A 71 20.11 16.05 3.53
C PHE A 71 21.18 16.41 2.48
N TYR A 72 21.39 17.69 2.16
CA TYR A 72 22.37 18.11 1.15
C TYR A 72 23.80 17.60 1.41
N PRO A 73 24.28 17.49 2.67
CA PRO A 73 25.62 16.96 2.94
C PRO A 73 25.84 15.49 2.52
N TYR A 74 24.78 14.74 2.23
CA TYR A 74 24.85 13.34 1.80
C TYR A 74 24.98 13.19 0.28
N TYR A 75 25.13 14.29 -0.46
CA TYR A 75 25.22 14.29 -1.91
C TYR A 75 26.42 15.14 -2.37
N ASP A 76 27.20 14.61 -3.31
CA ASP A 76 28.30 15.36 -3.92
C ASP A 76 27.83 16.59 -4.69
N GLU A 77 26.67 16.48 -5.36
CA GLU A 77 26.06 17.52 -6.15
C GLU A 77 24.54 17.43 -6.15
N ILE A 78 23.87 18.55 -5.92
CA ILE A 78 22.43 18.68 -6.10
C ILE A 78 22.16 19.24 -7.49
N LYS A 79 21.64 18.40 -8.40
CA LYS A 79 21.36 18.78 -9.79
C LYS A 79 20.01 19.49 -9.91
N ASP A 80 19.85 20.32 -10.94
CA ASP A 80 18.61 21.08 -11.20
C ASP A 80 17.38 20.19 -11.45
N ASN A 81 17.56 18.95 -11.90
CA ASN A 81 16.51 17.97 -12.14
C ASN A 81 16.37 16.94 -11.03
N MET A 82 16.98 17.18 -9.86
CA MET A 82 16.94 16.32 -8.69
C MET A 82 15.97 16.91 -7.66
N GLU A 83 15.03 16.10 -7.22
CA GLU A 83 14.17 16.37 -6.06
C GLU A 83 14.59 15.46 -4.93
N ILE A 84 14.67 15.99 -3.71
CA ILE A 84 14.93 15.22 -2.49
C ILE A 84 13.63 15.12 -1.72
N ASP A 85 13.23 13.89 -1.37
CA ASP A 85 12.02 13.63 -0.61
C ASP A 85 12.21 13.86 0.90
N GLU A 86 11.15 13.63 1.67
CA GLU A 86 11.15 13.82 3.13
C GLU A 86 12.09 12.88 3.88
N TRP A 87 12.46 11.76 3.30
CA TRP A 87 13.39 10.77 3.86
C TRP A 87 14.85 11.04 3.45
N GLY A 88 15.05 12.02 2.58
CA GLY A 88 16.35 12.41 2.08
C GLY A 88 16.78 11.66 0.82
N VAL A 89 15.92 10.86 0.21
CA VAL A 89 16.21 10.14 -1.03
C VAL A 89 16.13 11.10 -2.21
N GLY A 90 17.17 11.10 -3.06
CA GLY A 90 17.21 11.90 -4.26
C GLY A 90 16.52 11.20 -5.44
N HIS A 91 15.73 11.97 -6.19
CA HIS A 91 15.03 11.50 -7.37
C HIS A 91 15.39 12.34 -8.58
N GLU A 92 16.21 11.80 -9.49
CA GLU A 92 16.48 12.46 -10.77
C GLU A 92 15.33 12.19 -11.74
N SER A 93 14.60 13.23 -12.11
CA SER A 93 13.53 13.12 -13.12
C SER A 93 14.12 12.94 -14.52
N SER A 94 13.43 12.13 -15.34
CA SER A 94 13.75 11.93 -16.75
C SER A 94 12.64 12.52 -17.62
N PRO A 95 12.95 13.28 -18.66
CA PRO A 95 11.93 13.80 -19.57
C PRO A 95 11.21 12.70 -20.37
N THR A 96 11.71 11.47 -20.35
CA THR A 96 11.18 10.33 -21.11
C THR A 96 10.48 9.26 -20.25
N SER A 97 10.59 9.35 -18.93
CA SER A 97 9.94 8.40 -18.01
C SER A 97 9.00 9.13 -17.06
N MET A 98 7.75 8.67 -16.98
CA MET A 98 6.76 9.23 -16.06
C MET A 98 6.79 8.57 -14.67
N HIS A 99 7.36 7.37 -14.55
CA HIS A 99 7.24 6.55 -13.35
C HIS A 99 8.57 6.10 -12.74
N MET A 100 9.67 6.18 -13.48
CA MET A 100 10.97 5.74 -12.97
C MET A 100 11.94 6.91 -12.95
N THR A 101 12.14 7.46 -11.78
CA THR A 101 13.28 8.33 -11.50
C THR A 101 14.50 7.48 -11.18
N LYS A 102 15.69 7.99 -11.47
CA LYS A 102 16.90 7.40 -10.89
C LYS A 102 16.91 7.81 -9.41
N MET A 103 16.90 6.84 -8.52
CA MET A 103 17.09 7.09 -7.10
C MET A 103 18.56 7.27 -6.77
N LEU A 104 18.83 8.18 -5.85
CA LEU A 104 20.13 8.42 -5.24
C LEU A 104 19.98 8.22 -3.75
N HIS A 105 20.80 7.36 -3.18
CA HIS A 105 20.64 6.85 -1.84
C HIS A 105 21.57 7.60 -0.88
N PRO A 106 21.03 8.36 0.11
CA PRO A 106 21.87 9.23 0.93
C PRO A 106 22.90 8.50 1.81
N LEU A 107 22.69 7.24 2.12
CA LEU A 107 23.61 6.40 2.88
C LEU A 107 24.30 5.34 2.02
N GLU A 108 24.38 5.55 0.70
CA GLU A 108 25.02 4.58 -0.23
C GLU A 108 26.48 4.28 0.16
N ASP A 109 27.22 5.30 0.59
CA ASP A 109 28.65 5.23 0.90
C ASP A 109 28.95 5.08 2.41
N ALA A 110 27.93 4.88 3.28
CA ALA A 110 28.18 4.70 4.70
C ALA A 110 28.91 3.40 4.99
N GLU A 111 30.01 3.45 5.75
CA GLU A 111 30.84 2.30 6.13
C GLU A 111 30.78 2.02 7.64
N GLU A 112 30.31 2.99 8.45
CA GLU A 112 30.29 2.88 9.90
C GLU A 112 28.88 3.08 10.48
N VAL A 113 28.57 2.37 11.55
CA VAL A 113 27.25 2.44 12.22
C VAL A 113 26.91 3.87 12.66
N GLU A 114 27.91 4.63 13.15
CA GLU A 114 27.74 6.00 13.60
C GLU A 114 27.26 6.94 12.48
N GLU A 115 27.59 6.66 11.22
CA GLU A 115 27.11 7.44 10.08
C GLU A 115 25.61 7.23 9.88
N ILE A 116 25.11 6.00 10.07
CA ILE A 116 23.69 5.66 10.00
C ILE A 116 22.94 6.25 11.19
N GLU A 117 23.47 6.08 12.41
CA GLU A 117 22.85 6.61 13.64
C GLU A 117 22.75 8.15 13.66
N SER A 118 23.68 8.83 12.98
CA SER A 118 23.66 10.29 12.84
C SER A 118 22.79 10.81 11.71
N TYR A 119 22.24 9.93 10.89
CA TYR A 119 21.37 10.31 9.76
C TYR A 119 20.11 11.03 10.25
N PRO A 120 19.77 12.23 9.71
CA PRO A 120 18.65 13.04 10.18
C PRO A 120 17.30 12.53 9.66
N ILE A 121 16.98 11.25 9.91
CA ILE A 121 15.71 10.67 9.51
C ILE A 121 14.53 11.48 10.10
N PRO A 122 13.41 11.65 9.37
CA PRO A 122 12.28 12.43 9.85
C PRO A 122 11.70 11.89 11.15
N VAL A 123 11.37 12.80 12.05
CA VAL A 123 10.64 12.53 13.29
C VAL A 123 9.21 12.99 13.13
N TYR A 124 8.25 12.13 13.49
CA TYR A 124 6.83 12.44 13.44
C TYR A 124 6.26 12.44 14.86
N THR A 125 5.42 13.43 15.16
CA THR A 125 4.77 13.55 16.48
C THR A 125 3.26 13.69 16.34
N GLU A 126 2.53 13.29 17.38
CA GLU A 126 1.08 13.44 17.47
C GLU A 126 0.67 14.92 17.49
N GLU A 127 1.48 15.78 18.12
CA GLU A 127 1.19 17.22 18.19
C GLU A 127 1.17 17.86 16.80
N LYS A 128 2.20 17.60 15.99
CA LYS A 128 2.32 18.11 14.62
C LYS A 128 1.21 17.56 13.72
N ASN A 129 0.73 16.37 14.00
CA ASN A 129 -0.24 15.63 13.20
C ASN A 129 -1.63 15.51 13.86
N ALA A 130 -1.97 16.39 14.78
CA ALA A 130 -3.26 16.38 15.47
C ALA A 130 -4.47 16.52 14.50
N TRP A 131 -4.27 17.16 13.35
CA TRP A 131 -5.26 17.33 12.28
C TRP A 131 -5.79 16.00 11.71
N VAL A 132 -5.04 14.90 11.81
CA VAL A 132 -5.43 13.57 11.30
C VAL A 132 -6.72 13.11 11.96
N LYS A 133 -6.88 13.39 13.27
CA LYS A 133 -8.09 13.02 14.02
C LYS A 133 -9.34 13.73 13.50
N ASP A 134 -9.23 15.00 13.17
CA ASP A 134 -10.35 15.79 12.63
C ASP A 134 -10.73 15.26 11.23
N ARG A 135 -9.72 14.90 10.44
CA ARG A 135 -9.94 14.29 9.11
C ARG A 135 -10.62 12.93 9.19
N VAL A 136 -10.21 12.09 10.14
CA VAL A 136 -10.88 10.80 10.40
C VAL A 136 -12.34 11.01 10.76
N GLN A 137 -12.63 11.96 11.65
CA GLN A 137 -14.00 12.26 12.04
C GLN A 137 -14.84 12.73 10.85
N GLU A 138 -14.31 13.64 10.01
CA GLU A 138 -14.99 14.12 8.80
C GLU A 138 -15.38 12.96 7.86
N LEU A 139 -14.49 12.02 7.64
CA LEU A 139 -14.73 10.86 6.80
C LEU A 139 -15.81 9.94 7.40
N HIS A 140 -15.75 9.68 8.70
CA HIS A 140 -16.76 8.89 9.40
C HIS A 140 -18.15 9.53 9.34
N GLU A 141 -18.25 10.86 9.46
CA GLU A 141 -19.53 11.60 9.31
C GLU A 141 -20.11 11.46 7.90
N LYS A 142 -19.25 11.32 6.88
CA LYS A 142 -19.64 11.02 5.50
C LYS A 142 -19.97 9.54 5.26
N GLY A 143 -19.82 8.68 6.26
CA GLY A 143 -20.00 7.23 6.14
C GLY A 143 -18.90 6.54 5.31
N LEU A 144 -17.72 7.13 5.23
CA LEU A 144 -16.54 6.61 4.53
C LEU A 144 -15.53 6.06 5.52
N ALA A 145 -14.83 4.98 5.14
CA ALA A 145 -13.71 4.46 5.91
C ALA A 145 -12.47 5.34 5.73
N SER A 146 -11.71 5.47 6.81
CA SER A 146 -10.48 6.26 6.86
C SER A 146 -9.25 5.36 6.77
N VAL A 147 -8.31 5.72 5.90
CA VAL A 147 -7.07 4.96 5.65
C VAL A 147 -5.85 5.80 6.00
N GLY A 148 -5.04 5.31 6.94
CA GLY A 148 -3.67 5.77 7.15
C GLY A 148 -2.75 5.03 6.15
N ASN A 149 -2.16 5.77 5.21
CA ASN A 149 -1.33 5.19 4.17
C ASN A 149 0.14 5.21 4.57
N MET A 150 0.77 4.05 4.50
CA MET A 150 2.18 3.85 4.85
C MET A 150 2.84 2.83 3.90
N GLN A 151 2.49 2.83 2.64
CA GLN A 151 3.27 2.11 1.62
C GLN A 151 4.73 2.55 1.72
N CYS A 152 5.68 1.64 1.47
CA CYS A 152 7.09 1.79 1.83
C CYS A 152 7.26 1.88 3.36
N THR A 153 6.99 0.76 4.05
CA THR A 153 6.95 0.73 5.51
C THR A 153 8.32 0.50 6.15
N ILE A 154 9.00 -0.60 5.80
CA ILE A 154 10.30 -0.98 6.39
C ILE A 154 11.32 -1.29 5.30
N TRP A 155 11.07 -2.30 4.46
CA TRP A 155 12.02 -2.77 3.47
C TRP A 155 12.32 -1.71 2.41
N GLU A 156 11.27 -1.17 1.80
CA GLU A 156 11.46 -0.19 0.73
C GLU A 156 12.09 1.10 1.25
N THR A 157 11.62 1.63 2.38
CA THR A 157 12.25 2.81 2.97
C THR A 157 13.73 2.55 3.33
N ALA A 158 14.05 1.39 3.86
CA ALA A 158 15.43 1.04 4.21
C ALA A 158 16.35 1.03 2.98
N TRP A 159 15.94 0.35 1.90
CA TRP A 159 16.78 0.32 0.71
C TRP A 159 16.70 1.61 -0.13
N TYR A 160 15.65 2.41 -0.02
CA TYR A 160 15.62 3.76 -0.61
C TYR A 160 16.73 4.64 0.00
N ILE A 161 16.95 4.51 1.29
CA ILE A 161 17.99 5.28 2.01
C ILE A 161 19.39 4.69 1.82
N ARG A 162 19.55 3.36 1.89
CA ARG A 162 20.85 2.66 1.89
C ARG A 162 21.32 2.24 0.49
N GLY A 163 20.41 2.10 -0.48
CA GLY A 163 20.63 1.36 -1.72
C GLY A 163 20.33 -0.14 -1.54
N MET A 164 19.57 -0.71 -2.50
CA MET A 164 19.11 -2.10 -2.37
C MET A 164 20.28 -3.11 -2.35
N GLU A 165 21.28 -2.91 -3.23
CA GLU A 165 22.43 -3.80 -3.32
C GLU A 165 23.26 -3.76 -2.02
N ASN A 166 23.54 -2.55 -1.51
CA ASN A 166 24.28 -2.38 -0.27
C ASN A 166 23.52 -2.98 0.93
N LEU A 167 22.23 -2.69 1.07
CA LEU A 167 21.44 -3.24 2.17
C LEU A 167 21.40 -4.78 2.15
N MET A 168 21.24 -5.38 0.95
CA MET A 168 21.30 -6.85 0.83
C MET A 168 22.68 -7.41 1.16
N MET A 169 23.76 -6.72 0.82
CA MET A 169 25.12 -7.10 1.18
C MET A 169 25.33 -6.98 2.69
N ASP A 170 24.87 -5.91 3.32
CA ASP A 170 24.93 -5.72 4.78
C ASP A 170 24.18 -6.86 5.50
N MET A 171 22.98 -7.20 5.07
CA MET A 171 22.20 -8.32 5.63
C MET A 171 22.94 -9.66 5.60
N LEU A 172 23.90 -9.83 4.70
CA LEU A 172 24.67 -11.08 4.52
C LEU A 172 26.05 -11.05 5.17
N SER A 173 26.67 -9.88 5.31
CA SER A 173 28.10 -9.77 5.64
C SER A 173 28.43 -8.72 6.71
N ASP A 174 27.50 -7.83 7.04
CA ASP A 174 27.67 -6.79 8.04
C ASP A 174 26.36 -6.53 8.81
N GLU A 175 26.05 -7.45 9.74
CA GLU A 175 24.79 -7.39 10.49
C GLU A 175 24.63 -6.09 11.28
N GLU A 176 25.72 -5.45 11.76
CA GLU A 176 25.64 -4.23 12.57
C GLU A 176 25.15 -3.04 11.72
N LEU A 177 25.63 -2.89 10.47
CA LEU A 177 25.14 -1.88 9.54
C LEU A 177 23.68 -2.15 9.15
N ALA A 178 23.34 -3.39 8.80
CA ALA A 178 21.96 -3.74 8.46
C ALA A 178 20.98 -3.47 9.61
N GLU A 179 21.35 -3.85 10.85
CA GLU A 179 20.53 -3.58 12.04
C GLU A 179 20.34 -2.08 12.26
N ALA A 180 21.40 -1.27 12.15
CA ALA A 180 21.31 0.17 12.31
C ALA A 180 20.33 0.82 11.32
N VAL A 181 20.39 0.43 10.04
CA VAL A 181 19.44 0.94 9.01
C VAL A 181 18.00 0.52 9.33
N PHE A 182 17.79 -0.77 9.60
CA PHE A 182 16.45 -1.28 9.85
C PHE A 182 15.86 -0.74 11.15
N ASP A 183 16.64 -0.58 12.21
CA ASP A 183 16.15 -0.07 13.50
C ASP A 183 15.77 1.41 13.40
N MET A 184 16.55 2.19 12.66
CA MET A 184 16.24 3.59 12.35
C MET A 184 14.89 3.70 11.61
N VAL A 185 14.70 2.88 10.57
CA VAL A 185 13.46 2.89 9.76
C VAL A 185 12.28 2.30 10.53
N GLU A 186 12.46 1.19 11.26
CA GLU A 186 11.40 0.59 12.09
C GLU A 186 10.87 1.59 13.12
N LYS A 187 11.78 2.34 13.76
CA LYS A 187 11.39 3.37 14.73
C LYS A 187 10.51 4.44 14.10
N MET A 188 10.97 5.04 13.00
CA MET A 188 10.21 6.07 12.27
C MET A 188 8.85 5.55 11.83
N SER A 189 8.80 4.37 11.22
CA SER A 189 7.57 3.77 10.72
C SER A 189 6.60 3.39 11.84
N THR A 190 7.12 2.94 12.98
CA THR A 190 6.30 2.68 14.18
C THR A 190 5.68 3.96 14.71
N ASP A 191 6.43 5.05 14.81
CA ASP A 191 5.92 6.34 15.27
C ASP A 191 4.80 6.85 14.33
N ARG A 192 4.97 6.75 13.01
CA ARG A 192 3.95 7.08 12.02
C ARG A 192 2.69 6.22 12.17
N ALA A 193 2.85 4.92 12.29
CA ALA A 193 1.73 3.97 12.44
C ALA A 193 0.92 4.24 13.71
N LEU A 194 1.58 4.57 14.82
CA LEU A 194 0.94 4.91 16.09
C LEU A 194 0.14 6.21 16.01
N ILE A 195 0.61 7.22 15.27
CA ILE A 195 -0.16 8.45 15.04
C ILE A 195 -1.49 8.14 14.35
N TYR A 196 -1.48 7.37 13.26
CA TYR A 196 -2.70 6.96 12.58
C TYR A 196 -3.63 6.13 13.49
N ALA A 197 -3.08 5.16 14.22
CA ALA A 197 -3.86 4.32 15.12
C ALA A 197 -4.55 5.13 16.23
N LYS A 198 -3.83 6.05 16.88
CA LYS A 198 -4.38 6.94 17.92
C LYS A 198 -5.37 7.96 17.37
N ALA A 199 -5.18 8.44 16.15
CA ALA A 199 -6.15 9.29 15.46
C ALA A 199 -7.45 8.58 15.14
N GLY A 200 -7.45 7.24 15.15
CA GLY A 200 -8.65 6.44 14.98
C GLY A 200 -8.96 6.02 13.56
N VAL A 201 -7.95 5.88 12.67
CA VAL A 201 -8.20 5.35 11.31
C VAL A 201 -8.78 3.94 11.36
N ASP A 202 -9.61 3.59 10.41
CA ASP A 202 -10.20 2.26 10.31
C ASP A 202 -9.22 1.24 9.77
N ILE A 203 -8.39 1.67 8.85
CA ILE A 203 -7.46 0.86 8.08
C ILE A 203 -6.07 1.49 8.15
N LEU A 204 -5.07 0.68 8.46
CA LEU A 204 -3.66 1.02 8.28
C LEU A 204 -3.15 0.25 7.06
N TYR A 205 -2.75 0.98 6.04
CA TYR A 205 -2.27 0.42 4.78
C TYR A 205 -0.74 0.46 4.77
N LEU A 206 -0.14 -0.69 5.05
CA LEU A 206 1.30 -0.91 5.05
C LEU A 206 1.73 -1.52 3.72
N GLY A 207 3.02 -1.59 3.50
CA GLY A 207 3.52 -2.38 2.40
C GLY A 207 4.97 -2.14 2.10
N ASP A 208 5.51 -3.20 1.60
CA ASP A 208 6.84 -3.26 1.01
C ASP A 208 6.79 -4.31 -0.10
N ASP A 209 7.30 -4.01 -1.27
CA ASP A 209 7.44 -4.99 -2.34
C ASP A 209 8.56 -5.99 -1.99
N ILE A 210 8.16 -7.22 -1.65
CA ILE A 210 9.03 -8.33 -1.26
C ILE A 210 8.99 -9.48 -2.26
N GLY A 211 8.23 -9.32 -3.34
CA GLY A 211 8.12 -10.26 -4.45
C GLY A 211 8.72 -9.72 -5.74
N MET A 212 9.04 -10.63 -6.63
CA MET A 212 9.38 -10.37 -8.04
C MET A 212 8.32 -11.01 -8.94
N GLN A 213 8.39 -10.78 -10.26
CA GLN A 213 7.38 -11.28 -11.18
C GLN A 213 7.20 -12.81 -11.12
N HIS A 214 8.28 -13.57 -10.91
CA HIS A 214 8.27 -15.04 -10.96
C HIS A 214 8.97 -15.73 -9.77
N SER A 215 9.36 -14.95 -8.77
CA SER A 215 10.08 -15.48 -7.59
C SER A 215 9.94 -14.53 -6.41
N ILE A 216 10.31 -15.00 -5.22
CA ILE A 216 10.54 -14.14 -4.05
C ILE A 216 11.79 -13.28 -4.27
N MET A 217 11.81 -12.08 -3.68
CA MET A 217 12.93 -11.14 -3.80
C MET A 217 14.14 -11.55 -2.94
N MET A 218 13.90 -12.19 -1.80
CA MET A 218 14.90 -12.67 -0.87
C MET A 218 14.50 -14.05 -0.35
N SER A 219 15.43 -14.80 0.25
CA SER A 219 15.10 -16.10 0.86
C SER A 219 14.16 -15.97 2.05
N GLU A 220 13.40 -17.03 2.34
CA GLU A 220 12.55 -17.07 3.54
C GLU A 220 13.36 -16.88 4.84
N GLU A 221 14.60 -17.36 4.86
CA GLU A 221 15.51 -17.18 5.98
C GLU A 221 15.84 -15.70 6.20
N MET A 222 16.24 -14.97 5.15
CA MET A 222 16.49 -13.52 5.22
C MET A 222 15.23 -12.77 5.65
N TYR A 223 14.07 -13.09 5.06
CA TYR A 223 12.80 -12.45 5.42
C TYR A 223 12.47 -12.68 6.90
N SER A 224 12.60 -13.91 7.37
CA SER A 224 12.29 -14.28 8.76
C SER A 224 13.25 -13.68 9.79
N GLN A 225 14.49 -13.43 9.41
CA GLN A 225 15.49 -12.79 10.26
C GLN A 225 15.31 -11.27 10.33
N TRP A 226 15.14 -10.62 9.18
CA TRP A 226 15.26 -9.17 9.06
C TRP A 226 13.94 -8.41 9.06
N LEU A 227 12.94 -8.85 8.29
CA LEU A 227 11.72 -8.08 8.03
C LEU A 227 10.54 -8.52 8.91
N TYR A 228 10.27 -9.82 8.97
CA TYR A 228 9.13 -10.34 9.71
C TYR A 228 9.08 -9.92 11.19
N PRO A 229 10.17 -10.00 11.98
CA PRO A 229 10.13 -9.61 13.39
C PRO A 229 9.82 -8.12 13.59
N ARG A 230 10.35 -7.27 12.70
CA ARG A 230 10.14 -5.81 12.72
C ARG A 230 8.69 -5.45 12.37
N LEU A 231 8.17 -6.03 11.29
CA LEU A 231 6.77 -5.86 10.91
C LEU A 231 5.82 -6.32 12.02
N LYS A 232 6.08 -7.48 12.62
CA LYS A 232 5.30 -8.02 13.74
C LYS A 232 5.32 -7.09 14.96
N ARG A 233 6.47 -6.53 15.33
CA ARG A 233 6.56 -5.56 16.43
C ARG A 233 5.76 -4.29 16.16
N LEU A 234 5.87 -3.75 14.95
CA LEU A 234 5.10 -2.56 14.54
C LEU A 234 3.59 -2.82 14.65
N ILE A 235 3.10 -3.90 14.03
CA ILE A 235 1.67 -4.23 14.03
C ILE A 235 1.16 -4.53 15.45
N SER A 236 1.96 -5.23 16.26
CA SER A 236 1.58 -5.50 17.66
C SER A 236 1.36 -4.21 18.44
N LYS A 237 2.28 -3.25 18.36
CA LYS A 237 2.13 -1.93 19.01
C LYS A 237 0.90 -1.17 18.50
N VAL A 238 0.61 -1.23 17.21
CA VAL A 238 -0.59 -0.62 16.62
C VAL A 238 -1.86 -1.26 17.17
N LYS A 239 -1.93 -2.60 17.19
CA LYS A 239 -3.11 -3.34 17.69
C LYS A 239 -3.26 -3.27 19.23
N GLU A 240 -2.20 -3.02 19.99
CA GLU A 240 -2.29 -2.67 21.41
C GLU A 240 -3.05 -1.35 21.63
N VAL A 241 -2.82 -0.36 20.78
CA VAL A 241 -3.51 0.95 20.85
C VAL A 241 -4.92 0.86 20.25
N ARG A 242 -5.08 0.15 19.15
CA ARG A 242 -6.35 0.01 18.43
C ARG A 242 -6.58 -1.43 17.99
N PRO A 243 -7.17 -2.29 18.85
CA PRO A 243 -7.34 -3.72 18.57
C PRO A 243 -8.22 -4.05 17.35
N ASP A 244 -9.12 -3.15 16.97
CA ASP A 244 -10.08 -3.31 15.87
C ASP A 244 -9.61 -2.73 14.52
N ILE A 245 -8.40 -2.15 14.47
CA ILE A 245 -7.83 -1.62 13.22
C ILE A 245 -7.59 -2.76 12.22
N ILE A 246 -7.96 -2.53 10.97
CA ILE A 246 -7.66 -3.46 9.89
C ILE A 246 -6.30 -3.10 9.31
N VAL A 247 -5.39 -4.06 9.27
CA VAL A 247 -4.06 -3.88 8.67
C VAL A 247 -4.04 -4.51 7.30
N ILE A 248 -3.90 -3.70 6.26
CA ILE A 248 -3.66 -4.13 4.88
C ILE A 248 -2.16 -4.11 4.64
N TYR A 249 -1.63 -5.13 3.96
CA TYR A 249 -0.23 -5.16 3.53
C TYR A 249 -0.15 -5.30 2.02
N HIS A 250 0.53 -4.35 1.40
CA HIS A 250 0.81 -4.33 -0.04
C HIS A 250 2.14 -5.01 -0.34
N SER A 251 2.14 -5.89 -1.30
CA SER A 251 3.34 -6.35 -1.99
C SER A 251 2.99 -6.87 -3.38
N CYS A 252 3.49 -6.22 -4.39
CA CYS A 252 3.45 -6.76 -5.75
C CYS A 252 4.30 -8.03 -5.90
N GLY A 253 4.07 -8.78 -6.98
CA GLY A 253 4.86 -9.94 -7.34
C GLY A 253 4.44 -11.25 -6.67
N TYR A 254 5.31 -12.24 -6.80
CA TYR A 254 5.12 -13.57 -6.21
C TYR A 254 5.61 -13.59 -4.75
N ILE A 255 4.68 -13.75 -3.80
CA ILE A 255 4.96 -13.69 -2.35
C ILE A 255 4.37 -14.87 -1.56
N GLU A 256 3.94 -15.94 -2.23
CA GLU A 256 3.22 -17.05 -1.56
C GLU A 256 3.98 -17.60 -0.34
N SER A 257 5.30 -17.72 -0.42
CA SER A 257 6.15 -18.19 0.68
C SER A 257 6.08 -17.32 1.93
N PHE A 258 5.79 -16.05 1.79
CA PHE A 258 5.73 -15.10 2.90
C PHE A 258 4.35 -14.96 3.54
N ILE A 259 3.27 -15.46 2.93
CA ILE A 259 1.89 -15.23 3.40
C ILE A 259 1.69 -15.72 4.86
N ASN A 260 2.28 -16.86 5.24
CA ASN A 260 2.17 -17.33 6.63
C ASN A 260 2.85 -16.41 7.63
N TYR A 261 4.00 -15.81 7.27
CA TYR A 261 4.69 -14.82 8.11
C TYR A 261 3.86 -13.54 8.23
N LEU A 262 3.25 -13.08 7.14
CA LEU A 262 2.38 -11.91 7.12
C LEU A 262 1.15 -12.10 8.02
N ILE A 263 0.48 -13.24 7.93
CA ILE A 263 -0.64 -13.60 8.80
C ILE A 263 -0.22 -13.62 10.27
N ASP A 264 0.93 -14.24 10.59
CA ASP A 264 1.44 -14.32 11.95
C ASP A 264 1.92 -12.97 12.50
N ALA A 265 2.38 -12.07 11.61
CA ALA A 265 2.69 -10.68 11.96
C ALA A 265 1.44 -9.86 12.32
N GLY A 266 0.23 -10.34 11.95
CA GLY A 266 -1.04 -9.71 12.28
C GLY A 266 -1.68 -8.92 11.15
N ILE A 267 -1.34 -9.22 9.88
CA ILE A 267 -1.99 -8.68 8.70
C ILE A 267 -3.41 -9.25 8.59
N ASP A 268 -4.39 -8.40 8.34
CA ASP A 268 -5.79 -8.77 8.17
C ASP A 268 -6.18 -8.93 6.71
N VAL A 269 -5.53 -8.15 5.82
CA VAL A 269 -5.83 -8.12 4.38
C VAL A 269 -4.54 -8.07 3.58
N LEU A 270 -4.41 -8.95 2.59
CA LEU A 270 -3.29 -8.97 1.64
C LEU A 270 -3.67 -8.25 0.35
N ASN A 271 -2.79 -7.39 -0.14
CA ASN A 271 -2.93 -6.63 -1.37
C ASN A 271 -1.60 -6.61 -2.15
N PRO A 272 -1.63 -6.82 -3.47
CA PRO A 272 -2.66 -7.54 -4.18
C PRO A 272 -2.39 -9.05 -4.20
N ILE A 273 -3.35 -9.82 -4.69
CA ILE A 273 -3.00 -11.10 -5.32
C ILE A 273 -2.83 -10.80 -6.79
N GLN A 274 -1.59 -10.52 -7.19
CA GLN A 274 -1.28 -10.14 -8.57
C GLN A 274 -1.51 -11.32 -9.50
N ALA A 275 -2.54 -11.21 -10.34
CA ALA A 275 -3.04 -12.32 -11.17
C ALA A 275 -1.96 -12.90 -12.12
N GLU A 276 -0.99 -12.08 -12.51
CA GLU A 276 0.13 -12.49 -13.36
C GLU A 276 1.22 -13.28 -12.61
N CYS A 277 1.16 -13.28 -11.27
CA CYS A 277 2.16 -13.90 -10.40
C CYS A 277 1.60 -15.06 -9.57
N MET A 278 0.33 -14.95 -9.14
CA MET A 278 -0.31 -15.92 -8.24
C MET A 278 -1.77 -16.15 -8.68
N GLU A 279 -2.20 -17.40 -8.72
CA GLU A 279 -3.59 -17.76 -9.02
C GLU A 279 -4.47 -17.56 -7.79
N PHE A 280 -5.46 -16.65 -7.87
CA PHE A 280 -6.29 -16.28 -6.72
C PHE A 280 -7.03 -17.46 -6.09
N ARG A 281 -7.54 -18.38 -6.89
CA ARG A 281 -8.23 -19.58 -6.37
C ARG A 281 -7.32 -20.40 -5.46
N GLU A 282 -6.07 -20.66 -5.89
CA GLU A 282 -5.12 -21.45 -5.11
C GLU A 282 -4.75 -20.76 -3.80
N ILE A 283 -4.54 -19.45 -3.85
CA ILE A 283 -4.25 -18.64 -2.67
C ILE A 283 -5.44 -18.60 -1.72
N TYR A 284 -6.66 -18.42 -2.25
CA TYR A 284 -7.88 -18.40 -1.44
C TYR A 284 -8.15 -19.76 -0.76
N GLU A 285 -7.96 -20.88 -1.46
CA GLU A 285 -8.13 -22.23 -0.90
C GLU A 285 -7.16 -22.50 0.26
N LYS A 286 -5.94 -21.94 0.23
CA LYS A 286 -4.92 -22.11 1.27
C LYS A 286 -5.09 -21.14 2.46
N TYR A 287 -5.53 -19.93 2.21
CA TYR A 287 -5.43 -18.84 3.20
C TYR A 287 -6.73 -18.08 3.46
N GLY A 288 -7.79 -18.27 2.66
CA GLY A 288 -9.03 -17.50 2.71
C GLY A 288 -9.86 -17.64 3.98
N ASP A 289 -9.59 -18.65 4.79
CA ASP A 289 -10.18 -18.82 6.14
C ASP A 289 -9.46 -17.98 7.21
N ARG A 290 -8.25 -17.46 6.93
CA ARG A 290 -7.40 -16.75 7.90
C ARG A 290 -7.18 -15.29 7.55
N ILE A 291 -7.13 -14.94 6.27
CA ILE A 291 -6.85 -13.58 5.80
C ILE A 291 -7.85 -13.15 4.73
N SER A 292 -8.09 -11.87 4.62
CA SER A 292 -8.88 -11.26 3.54
C SER A 292 -7.97 -10.73 2.43
N PHE A 293 -8.55 -10.37 1.29
CA PHE A 293 -7.82 -9.97 0.08
C PHE A 293 -8.35 -8.66 -0.48
N HIS A 294 -7.46 -7.89 -1.06
CA HIS A 294 -7.75 -6.68 -1.81
C HIS A 294 -6.95 -6.67 -3.12
N GLY A 295 -7.64 -6.51 -4.27
CA GLY A 295 -6.96 -6.48 -5.57
C GLY A 295 -6.66 -7.87 -6.14
N THR A 296 -7.38 -8.23 -7.22
CA THR A 296 -7.21 -9.53 -7.90
C THR A 296 -7.42 -9.43 -9.41
N ILE A 297 -7.69 -8.21 -9.92
CA ILE A 297 -7.92 -7.99 -11.36
C ILE A 297 -6.64 -7.49 -12.00
N GLY A 298 -6.08 -8.29 -12.90
CA GLY A 298 -4.76 -8.06 -13.50
C GLY A 298 -4.68 -6.75 -14.28
N THR A 299 -3.70 -5.92 -13.92
CA THR A 299 -3.41 -4.64 -14.57
C THR A 299 -2.37 -4.75 -15.67
N GLN A 300 -1.73 -5.90 -15.83
CA GLN A 300 -0.83 -6.20 -16.94
C GLN A 300 -1.52 -7.01 -18.06
N THR A 301 -2.74 -7.49 -17.83
CA THR A 301 -3.45 -8.43 -18.73
C THR A 301 -4.88 -7.99 -19.01
N VAL A 302 -5.83 -8.33 -18.12
CA VAL A 302 -7.26 -8.19 -18.40
C VAL A 302 -7.72 -6.73 -18.43
N MET A 303 -7.21 -5.87 -17.55
CA MET A 303 -7.63 -4.46 -17.54
C MET A 303 -7.21 -3.70 -18.81
N PRO A 304 -5.94 -3.78 -19.30
CA PRO A 304 -5.55 -3.06 -20.51
C PRO A 304 -5.96 -3.76 -21.80
N PHE A 305 -5.99 -5.10 -21.86
CA PHE A 305 -6.05 -5.86 -23.12
C PHE A 305 -7.27 -6.76 -23.24
N GLY A 306 -8.03 -6.99 -22.17
CA GLY A 306 -9.28 -7.75 -22.22
C GLY A 306 -10.42 -6.94 -22.83
N THR A 307 -11.49 -7.64 -23.21
CA THR A 307 -12.78 -7.03 -23.54
C THR A 307 -13.55 -6.65 -22.28
N PRO A 308 -14.53 -5.74 -22.33
CA PRO A 308 -15.41 -5.43 -21.22
C PRO A 308 -16.10 -6.67 -20.62
N GLU A 309 -16.45 -7.64 -21.45
CA GLU A 309 -17.06 -8.90 -21.04
C GLU A 309 -16.08 -9.76 -20.25
N GLU A 310 -14.83 -9.89 -20.69
CA GLU A 310 -13.76 -10.63 -19.99
C GLU A 310 -13.44 -9.98 -18.65
N VAL A 311 -13.46 -8.65 -18.55
CA VAL A 311 -13.31 -7.93 -17.27
C VAL A 311 -14.45 -8.31 -16.31
N LYS A 312 -15.71 -8.28 -16.76
CA LYS A 312 -16.86 -8.66 -15.93
C LYS A 312 -16.78 -10.12 -15.47
N GLU A 313 -16.44 -11.03 -16.37
CA GLU A 313 -16.28 -12.47 -16.05
C GLU A 313 -15.18 -12.69 -15.02
N ASN A 314 -14.06 -11.97 -15.10
CA ASN A 314 -12.96 -12.05 -14.15
C ASN A 314 -13.39 -11.56 -12.76
N VAL A 315 -14.08 -10.42 -12.67
CA VAL A 315 -14.64 -9.88 -11.42
C VAL A 315 -15.60 -10.88 -10.78
N TRP A 316 -16.56 -11.41 -11.52
CA TRP A 316 -17.56 -12.34 -10.99
C TRP A 316 -16.94 -13.69 -10.61
N GLY A 317 -15.96 -14.18 -11.38
CA GLY A 317 -15.23 -15.40 -11.07
C GLY A 317 -14.51 -15.32 -9.72
N ASN A 318 -13.83 -14.21 -9.46
CA ASN A 318 -13.12 -13.99 -8.19
C ASN A 318 -14.11 -13.80 -7.01
N LEU A 319 -15.21 -13.10 -7.22
CA LEU A 319 -16.26 -12.96 -6.20
C LEU A 319 -16.95 -14.30 -5.89
N ASP A 320 -17.17 -15.16 -6.88
CA ASP A 320 -17.72 -16.52 -6.69
C ASP A 320 -16.77 -17.41 -5.86
N ILE A 321 -15.45 -17.22 -5.99
CA ILE A 321 -14.44 -17.91 -5.16
C ILE A 321 -14.56 -17.47 -3.68
N ALA A 322 -14.66 -16.16 -3.43
CA ALA A 322 -14.72 -15.61 -2.07
C ALA A 322 -16.07 -15.88 -1.38
N GLY A 323 -17.15 -15.94 -2.16
CA GLY A 323 -18.49 -16.29 -1.66
C GLY A 323 -19.16 -15.20 -0.80
N GLU A 324 -20.25 -15.60 -0.12
CA GLU A 324 -21.14 -14.68 0.58
C GLU A 324 -20.57 -14.07 1.87
N LYS A 325 -19.59 -14.73 2.49
CA LYS A 325 -18.98 -14.25 3.75
C LYS A 325 -18.18 -12.99 3.55
N GLY A 326 -17.75 -12.69 2.33
CA GLY A 326 -16.82 -11.61 2.04
C GLY A 326 -15.37 -12.06 2.15
N GLY A 327 -14.48 -11.11 2.49
CA GLY A 327 -13.05 -11.38 2.54
C GLY A 327 -12.33 -11.07 1.23
N LEU A 328 -13.05 -10.60 0.21
CA LEU A 328 -12.46 -10.08 -1.01
C LEU A 328 -13.03 -8.69 -1.33
N MET A 329 -12.20 -7.68 -1.27
CA MET A 329 -12.41 -6.41 -1.94
C MET A 329 -11.82 -6.52 -3.34
N VAL A 330 -12.65 -6.97 -4.29
CA VAL A 330 -12.21 -7.10 -5.69
C VAL A 330 -11.83 -5.73 -6.23
N ALA A 331 -10.64 -5.61 -6.82
CA ALA A 331 -10.10 -4.37 -7.37
C ALA A 331 -9.02 -4.68 -8.40
N PRO A 332 -8.64 -3.73 -9.27
CA PRO A 332 -7.39 -3.81 -10.02
C PRO A 332 -6.19 -3.98 -9.07
N THR A 333 -5.19 -4.73 -9.50
CA THR A 333 -4.03 -5.07 -8.66
C THR A 333 -3.08 -3.90 -8.42
N HIS A 334 -3.16 -2.87 -9.23
CA HIS A 334 -2.31 -1.68 -9.15
C HIS A 334 -3.06 -0.45 -9.69
N LEU A 335 -2.40 0.73 -9.62
CA LEU A 335 -2.79 1.95 -10.32
C LEU A 335 -3.11 1.66 -11.79
N LEU A 336 -4.24 2.18 -12.29
CA LEU A 336 -4.61 2.07 -13.70
C LEU A 336 -3.82 3.09 -14.53
N GLU A 337 -3.10 2.58 -15.51
CA GLU A 337 -2.23 3.33 -16.40
C GLU A 337 -2.95 3.74 -17.70
N PRO A 338 -2.37 4.64 -18.51
CA PRO A 338 -3.05 5.23 -19.68
C PRO A 338 -3.53 4.23 -20.74
N GLU A 339 -2.93 3.03 -20.81
CA GLU A 339 -3.33 1.96 -21.73
C GLU A 339 -4.64 1.28 -21.35
N VAL A 340 -5.16 1.50 -20.15
CA VAL A 340 -6.44 0.90 -19.72
C VAL A 340 -7.61 1.69 -20.31
N PRO A 341 -8.41 1.09 -21.20
CA PRO A 341 -9.52 1.82 -21.82
C PRO A 341 -10.67 2.05 -20.85
N TRP A 342 -11.34 3.21 -20.95
CA TRP A 342 -12.50 3.54 -20.12
C TRP A 342 -13.61 2.48 -20.20
N ALA A 343 -13.79 1.82 -21.33
CA ALA A 343 -14.76 0.73 -21.47
C ALA A 343 -14.51 -0.39 -20.44
N ASN A 344 -13.25 -0.72 -20.17
CA ASN A 344 -12.88 -1.75 -19.19
C ASN A 344 -13.03 -1.25 -17.75
N ILE A 345 -12.69 0.02 -17.47
CA ILE A 345 -12.90 0.63 -16.13
C ILE A 345 -14.38 0.67 -15.79
N LEU A 346 -15.23 1.06 -16.75
CA LEU A 346 -16.68 1.09 -16.58
C LEU A 346 -17.25 -0.33 -16.42
N ALA A 347 -16.78 -1.30 -17.21
CA ALA A 347 -17.20 -2.69 -17.11
C ALA A 347 -16.85 -3.30 -15.73
N TYR A 348 -15.67 -2.99 -15.20
CA TYR A 348 -15.30 -3.39 -13.84
C TYR A 348 -16.27 -2.79 -12.80
N ALA A 349 -16.53 -1.48 -12.87
CA ALA A 349 -17.44 -0.82 -11.92
C ALA A 349 -18.89 -1.34 -12.03
N GLU A 350 -19.36 -1.62 -13.25
CA GLU A 350 -20.65 -2.25 -13.52
C GLU A 350 -20.71 -3.67 -12.94
N ALA A 351 -19.66 -4.48 -13.19
CA ALA A 351 -19.60 -5.85 -12.67
C ALA A 351 -19.73 -5.91 -11.15
N CYS A 352 -19.06 -4.99 -10.42
CA CYS A 352 -19.20 -4.88 -8.97
C CYS A 352 -20.66 -4.56 -8.55
N ARG A 353 -21.33 -3.63 -9.27
CA ARG A 353 -22.71 -3.23 -8.97
C ARG A 353 -23.76 -4.29 -9.32
N GLU A 354 -23.52 -5.05 -10.39
CA GLU A 354 -24.44 -6.05 -10.93
C GLU A 354 -24.29 -7.41 -10.26
N TYR A 355 -23.19 -7.67 -9.55
CA TYR A 355 -22.94 -8.96 -8.93
C TYR A 355 -24.05 -9.34 -7.96
N LYS A 356 -24.59 -10.53 -8.14
CA LYS A 356 -25.57 -11.13 -7.26
C LYS A 356 -24.93 -12.33 -6.57
N LYS A 357 -24.93 -12.28 -5.26
CA LYS A 357 -24.51 -13.42 -4.44
C LYS A 357 -25.29 -14.66 -4.84
N LYS A 358 -24.59 -15.77 -5.02
CA LYS A 358 -25.18 -17.07 -5.32
C LYS A 358 -25.55 -17.81 -4.07
#